data_cea0c089d7d746bad9f07ba25dc04774
#
_entry.id   cea0c089d7d746bad9f07ba25dc04774
#
_cell.length_a   1.000
_cell.length_b   1.000
_cell.length_c   1.000
_cell.angle_alpha   90.00
_cell.angle_beta   90.00
_cell.angle_gamma   90.00
#
_symmetry.space_group_name_H-M   'P 1'
#
loop_
_entity.id
_entity.type
_entity.pdbx_description
1 polymer ?
#
loop_
_entity_poly.entity_id
_entity_poly.type
_entity_poly.pdbx_seq_one_letter_code
_entity_poly.pdbx_strand_id
1 'polypeptide(L)'
;HYLEWIDPRKDESLEDYAKRYSKLIIHKDPVLIGVSFGGVLVQEISKIIQYKKLIIISSIKCNDELPSHMKFGKITKSYKLLPFKWINDFESLISFVLGPKIKRRVELYRKYLSVRDENYLSWSIKELIEWKQSKPIDNIIHIHGSKDLIFPTNFLNDYIELPRGDHAMILKRAEWISKKIPKLIEGN
;
A
#
# COMPACT_ATOMS: atom_id res chain seq x y z
N HIS A 1 -5.06 8.11 15.45
CA HIS A 1 -6.27 8.09 14.61
C HIS A 1 -6.13 7.06 13.49
N TYR A 2 -7.08 6.16 13.40
CA TYR A 2 -7.27 5.27 12.27
C TYR A 2 -8.34 5.89 11.37
N LEU A 3 -8.02 6.08 10.10
CA LEU A 3 -8.98 6.54 9.12
C LEU A 3 -9.54 5.33 8.36
N GLU A 4 -10.85 5.17 8.40
CA GLU A 4 -11.55 4.15 7.62
C GLU A 4 -11.52 4.50 6.13
N TRP A 5 -11.48 3.46 5.30
CA TRP A 5 -11.57 3.63 3.87
C TRP A 5 -12.96 4.17 3.48
N ILE A 6 -12.97 5.03 2.50
CA ILE A 6 -14.19 5.54 1.87
C ILE A 6 -14.30 4.98 0.45
N ASP A 7 -15.52 4.76 -0.02
CA ASP A 7 -15.71 4.22 -1.37
C ASP A 7 -15.16 5.17 -2.43
N PRO A 8 -14.36 4.66 -3.39
CA PRO A 8 -13.95 5.46 -4.53
C PRO A 8 -15.18 5.82 -5.38
N ARG A 9 -15.19 7.02 -5.91
CA ARG A 9 -16.21 7.44 -6.87
C ARG A 9 -15.92 6.83 -8.25
N LYS A 10 -16.94 6.78 -9.09
CA LYS A 10 -16.76 6.32 -10.47
C LYS A 10 -15.67 7.14 -11.16
N ASP A 11 -14.70 6.45 -11.75
CA ASP A 11 -13.56 7.03 -12.48
C ASP A 11 -12.71 8.01 -11.67
N GLU A 12 -12.76 7.93 -10.33
CA GLU A 12 -11.97 8.79 -9.44
C GLU A 12 -10.48 8.42 -9.52
N SER A 13 -9.62 9.42 -9.75
CA SER A 13 -8.17 9.25 -9.70
C SER A 13 -7.66 9.11 -8.26
N LEU A 14 -6.47 8.54 -8.08
CA LEU A 14 -5.83 8.47 -6.76
C LEU A 14 -5.62 9.87 -6.17
N GLU A 15 -5.24 10.84 -6.99
CA GLU A 15 -5.03 12.23 -6.59
C GLU A 15 -6.32 12.88 -6.08
N ASP A 16 -7.46 12.66 -6.74
CA ASP A 16 -8.74 13.21 -6.32
C ASP A 16 -9.29 12.48 -5.08
N TYR A 17 -9.09 11.17 -5.01
CA TYR A 17 -9.37 10.38 -3.82
C TYR A 17 -8.55 10.91 -2.62
N ALA A 18 -7.25 11.14 -2.80
CA ALA A 18 -6.38 11.70 -1.77
C ALA A 18 -6.83 13.09 -1.29
N LYS A 19 -7.25 13.97 -2.21
CA LYS A 19 -7.84 15.29 -1.88
C LYS A 19 -9.11 15.16 -1.05
N ARG A 20 -9.96 14.19 -1.37
CA ARG A 20 -11.20 13.94 -0.63
C ARG A 20 -10.91 13.33 0.73
N TYR A 21 -9.97 12.38 0.76
CA TYR A 21 -9.57 11.67 1.97
C TYR A 21 -8.81 12.58 2.95
N SER A 22 -7.99 13.50 2.46
CA SER A 22 -7.24 14.46 3.30
C SER A 22 -8.14 15.36 4.15
N LYS A 23 -9.38 15.62 3.71
CA LYS A 23 -10.36 16.41 4.48
C LYS A 23 -10.82 15.74 5.78
N LEU A 24 -10.59 14.43 5.90
CA LEU A 24 -10.87 13.67 7.13
C LEU A 24 -9.76 13.85 8.19
N ILE A 25 -8.62 14.42 7.79
CA ILE A 25 -7.48 14.64 8.69
C ILE A 25 -7.65 15.99 9.38
N ILE A 26 -8.08 15.96 10.62
CA ILE A 26 -8.39 17.16 11.41
C ILE A 26 -7.20 17.67 12.26
N HIS A 27 -6.13 16.87 12.35
CA HIS A 27 -4.97 17.23 13.18
C HIS A 27 -3.98 18.10 12.41
N LYS A 28 -3.44 19.11 13.10
CA LYS A 28 -2.35 19.92 12.59
C LYS A 28 -1.05 19.12 12.61
N ASP A 29 -0.28 19.22 11.53
CA ASP A 29 1.04 18.57 11.39
C ASP A 29 1.05 17.08 11.78
N PRO A 30 0.14 16.24 11.23
CA PRO A 30 0.05 14.84 11.61
C PRO A 30 1.29 14.04 11.20
N VAL A 31 1.53 12.92 11.88
CA VAL A 31 2.38 11.86 11.34
C VAL A 31 1.51 10.99 10.44
N LEU A 32 1.84 10.94 9.17
CA LEU A 32 1.14 10.11 8.18
C LEU A 32 1.76 8.72 8.15
N ILE A 33 0.95 7.69 8.40
CA ILE A 33 1.40 6.29 8.37
C ILE A 33 0.48 5.52 7.44
N GLY A 34 1.05 4.88 6.41
CA GLY A 34 0.29 4.07 5.44
C GLY A 34 0.88 2.68 5.24
N VAL A 35 -0.01 1.68 5.11
CA VAL A 35 0.37 0.27 4.90
C VAL A 35 -0.07 -0.16 3.51
N SER A 36 0.80 -0.83 2.75
CA SER A 36 0.50 -1.33 1.41
C SER A 36 -0.02 -0.21 0.50
N PHE A 37 -1.19 -0.34 -0.12
CA PHE A 37 -1.82 0.74 -0.89
C PHE A 37 -2.02 2.02 -0.07
N GLY A 38 -2.28 1.90 1.24
CA GLY A 38 -2.32 3.04 2.16
C GLY A 38 -1.00 3.82 2.20
N GLY A 39 0.14 3.16 1.96
CA GLY A 39 1.44 3.82 1.83
C GLY A 39 1.54 4.69 0.57
N VAL A 40 0.91 4.28 -0.52
CA VAL A 40 0.79 5.10 -1.75
C VAL A 40 -0.17 6.27 -1.51
N LEU A 41 -1.30 6.03 -0.86
CA LEU A 41 -2.30 7.06 -0.54
C LEU A 41 -1.72 8.16 0.36
N VAL A 42 -1.00 7.82 1.44
CA VAL A 42 -0.43 8.84 2.33
C VAL A 42 0.65 9.67 1.65
N GLN A 43 1.33 9.14 0.63
CA GLN A 43 2.25 9.91 -0.20
C GLN A 43 1.48 10.93 -1.07
N GLU A 44 0.34 10.60 -1.64
CA GLU A 44 -0.49 11.58 -2.34
C GLU A 44 -1.06 12.63 -1.38
N ILE A 45 -1.49 12.22 -0.18
CA ILE A 45 -1.96 13.14 0.86
C ILE A 45 -0.86 14.11 1.30
N SER A 46 0.38 13.63 1.43
CA SER A 46 1.52 14.47 1.85
C SER A 46 1.86 15.61 0.89
N LYS A 47 1.38 15.54 -0.36
CA LYS A 47 1.50 16.63 -1.34
C LYS A 47 0.45 17.72 -1.13
N ILE A 48 -0.56 17.47 -0.30
CA ILE A 48 -1.74 18.33 -0.14
C ILE A 48 -1.76 19.04 1.21
N ILE A 49 -1.32 18.35 2.27
CA ILE A 49 -1.33 18.89 3.63
C ILE A 49 0.07 18.94 4.22
N GLN A 50 0.27 19.83 5.20
CA GLN A 50 1.47 19.82 6.02
C GLN A 50 1.45 18.61 6.95
N TYR A 51 2.61 18.00 7.16
CA TYR A 51 2.77 16.82 8.02
C TYR A 51 4.12 16.85 8.74
N LYS A 52 4.20 16.21 9.90
CA LYS A 52 5.43 16.11 10.68
C LYS A 52 6.38 15.02 10.17
N LYS A 53 5.85 13.85 9.84
CA LYS A 53 6.59 12.70 9.32
C LYS A 53 5.72 11.86 8.39
N LEU A 54 6.36 11.22 7.42
CA LEU A 54 5.72 10.32 6.48
C LEU A 54 6.36 8.94 6.60
N ILE A 55 5.57 7.94 7.00
CA ILE A 55 6.01 6.56 7.23
C ILE A 55 5.18 5.62 6.36
N ILE A 56 5.83 4.78 5.58
CA ILE A 56 5.17 3.73 4.81
C ILE A 56 5.65 2.35 5.26
N ILE A 57 4.77 1.38 5.24
CA ILE A 57 5.01 0.01 5.69
C ILE A 57 4.53 -0.95 4.62
N SER A 58 5.38 -1.93 4.20
CA SER A 58 5.03 -2.91 3.17
C SER A 58 4.45 -2.25 1.90
N SER A 59 5.10 -1.20 1.40
CA SER A 59 4.64 -0.37 0.29
C SER A 59 5.78 -0.06 -0.69
N ILE A 60 5.55 0.88 -1.60
CA ILE A 60 6.53 1.40 -2.54
C ILE A 60 6.62 2.93 -2.44
N LYS A 61 7.76 3.52 -2.78
CA LYS A 61 8.01 4.97 -2.74
C LYS A 61 7.80 5.66 -4.09
N CYS A 62 7.90 4.90 -5.17
CA CYS A 62 7.70 5.41 -6.53
C CYS A 62 7.36 4.25 -7.48
N ASN A 63 6.98 4.59 -8.71
CA ASN A 63 6.59 3.60 -9.72
C ASN A 63 7.76 2.71 -10.17
N ASP A 64 9.01 3.16 -10.00
CA ASP A 64 10.19 2.34 -10.32
C ASP A 64 10.37 1.16 -9.35
N GLU A 65 9.79 1.25 -8.17
CA GLU A 65 9.78 0.15 -7.18
C GLU A 65 8.68 -0.89 -7.45
N LEU A 66 7.80 -0.69 -8.44
CA LEU A 66 6.82 -1.71 -8.84
C LEU A 66 7.51 -2.96 -9.39
N PRO A 67 7.07 -4.17 -9.02
CA PRO A 67 7.53 -5.43 -9.60
C PRO A 67 7.36 -5.48 -11.11
N SER A 68 8.25 -6.19 -11.80
CA SER A 68 8.27 -6.25 -13.28
C SER A 68 6.94 -6.69 -13.90
N HIS A 69 6.22 -7.64 -13.29
CA HIS A 69 4.93 -8.09 -13.79
C HIS A 69 3.84 -7.00 -13.69
N MET A 70 3.89 -6.13 -12.67
CA MET A 70 2.98 -4.98 -12.55
C MET A 70 3.35 -3.89 -13.56
N LYS A 71 4.65 -3.64 -13.78
CA LYS A 71 5.12 -2.73 -14.84
C LYS A 71 4.69 -3.20 -16.23
N PHE A 72 4.82 -4.50 -16.50
CA PHE A 72 4.33 -5.11 -17.75
C PHE A 72 2.82 -4.95 -17.87
N GLY A 73 2.07 -5.21 -16.81
CA GLY A 73 0.63 -4.97 -16.73
C GLY A 73 0.24 -3.53 -17.07
N LYS A 74 1.03 -2.54 -16.62
CA LYS A 74 0.84 -1.12 -16.96
C LYS A 74 0.98 -0.87 -18.46
N ILE A 75 2.04 -1.39 -19.09
CA ILE A 75 2.33 -1.18 -20.51
C ILE A 75 1.23 -1.83 -21.39
N THR A 76 0.89 -3.06 -21.10
CA THR A 76 -0.09 -3.85 -21.89
C THR A 76 -1.54 -3.52 -21.56
N LYS A 77 -1.78 -2.77 -20.48
CA LYS A 77 -3.12 -2.55 -19.88
C LYS A 77 -3.84 -3.86 -19.54
N SER A 78 -3.09 -4.96 -19.37
CA SER A 78 -3.65 -6.29 -19.11
C SER A 78 -4.40 -6.37 -17.77
N TYR A 79 -4.10 -5.47 -16.81
CA TYR A 79 -4.88 -5.33 -15.59
C TYR A 79 -6.37 -5.01 -15.86
N LYS A 80 -6.72 -4.40 -17.02
CA LYS A 80 -8.11 -4.15 -17.43
C LYS A 80 -8.85 -5.42 -17.85
N LEU A 81 -8.09 -6.47 -18.21
CA LEU A 81 -8.62 -7.79 -18.57
C LEU A 81 -8.74 -8.71 -17.34
N LEU A 82 -8.32 -8.23 -16.16
CA LEU A 82 -8.54 -8.98 -14.94
C LEU A 82 -10.04 -9.16 -14.75
N PRO A 83 -10.51 -10.40 -14.62
CA PRO A 83 -11.93 -10.68 -14.48
C PRO A 83 -12.39 -10.34 -13.05
N PHE A 84 -12.29 -9.07 -12.65
CA PHE A 84 -12.73 -8.61 -11.33
C PHE A 84 -14.17 -9.02 -11.02
N LYS A 85 -15.03 -9.09 -12.05
CA LYS A 85 -16.41 -9.61 -11.92
C LYS A 85 -16.50 -11.12 -11.67
N TRP A 86 -15.44 -11.88 -11.94
CA TRP A 86 -15.39 -13.34 -11.76
C TRP A 86 -14.56 -13.71 -10.53
N ILE A 87 -13.87 -12.75 -9.96
CA ILE A 87 -13.14 -12.90 -8.72
C ILE A 87 -14.16 -12.69 -7.59
N ASN A 88 -15.06 -13.67 -7.47
CA ASN A 88 -16.08 -13.70 -6.40
C ASN A 88 -15.49 -13.82 -5.00
N ASP A 89 -14.17 -13.91 -4.91
CA ASP A 89 -13.49 -13.85 -3.64
C ASP A 89 -12.10 -13.23 -3.79
N PHE A 90 -11.71 -12.55 -2.76
CA PHE A 90 -10.40 -11.96 -2.54
C PHE A 90 -9.24 -12.96 -2.70
N GLU A 91 -9.48 -14.27 -2.53
CA GLU A 91 -8.50 -15.34 -2.69
C GLU A 91 -8.04 -15.46 -4.15
N SER A 92 -8.98 -15.37 -5.07
CA SER A 92 -8.69 -15.42 -6.50
C SER A 92 -7.89 -14.21 -6.95
N LEU A 93 -8.21 -13.01 -6.45
CA LEU A 93 -7.48 -11.80 -6.73
C LEU A 93 -6.04 -11.86 -6.21
N ILE A 94 -5.85 -12.23 -4.95
CA ILE A 94 -4.53 -12.40 -4.36
C ILE A 94 -3.75 -13.53 -5.05
N SER A 95 -4.39 -14.64 -5.35
CA SER A 95 -3.75 -15.76 -6.07
C SER A 95 -3.32 -15.37 -7.48
N PHE A 96 -4.10 -14.51 -8.13
CA PHE A 96 -3.76 -13.97 -9.45
C PHE A 96 -2.56 -13.00 -9.39
N VAL A 97 -2.57 -12.07 -8.44
CA VAL A 97 -1.51 -11.06 -8.28
C VAL A 97 -0.21 -11.68 -7.75
N LEU A 98 -0.31 -12.71 -6.90
CA LEU A 98 0.82 -13.28 -6.15
C LEU A 98 1.18 -14.72 -6.56
N GLY A 99 0.39 -15.32 -7.45
CA GLY A 99 0.56 -16.68 -7.91
C GLY A 99 0.05 -17.77 -6.95
N PRO A 100 -0.08 -19.02 -7.45
CA PRO A 100 -0.82 -20.09 -6.76
C PRO A 100 -0.19 -20.61 -5.45
N LYS A 101 1.07 -20.26 -5.16
CA LYS A 101 1.76 -20.71 -3.93
C LYS A 101 1.28 -20.02 -2.65
N ILE A 102 0.36 -19.09 -2.74
CA ILE A 102 -0.05 -18.22 -1.62
C ILE A 102 -1.38 -18.63 -0.98
N LYS A 103 -2.11 -19.63 -1.51
CA LYS A 103 -3.42 -20.07 -0.96
C LYS A 103 -3.46 -20.18 0.56
N ARG A 104 -2.41 -20.71 1.20
CA ARG A 104 -2.37 -20.90 2.66
C ARG A 104 -2.21 -19.59 3.47
N ARG A 105 -1.78 -18.49 2.82
CA ARG A 105 -1.61 -17.16 3.43
C ARG A 105 -2.82 -16.26 3.22
N VAL A 106 -3.65 -16.59 2.25
CA VAL A 106 -4.86 -15.84 1.90
C VAL A 106 -5.87 -15.81 3.06
N GLU A 107 -6.00 -16.89 3.82
CA GLU A 107 -6.88 -16.92 5.01
C GLU A 107 -6.51 -15.85 6.05
N LEU A 108 -5.20 -15.60 6.23
CA LEU A 108 -4.73 -14.52 7.13
C LEU A 108 -5.09 -13.14 6.60
N TYR A 109 -4.91 -12.92 5.30
CA TYR A 109 -5.32 -11.66 4.65
C TYR A 109 -6.84 -11.47 4.74
N ARG A 110 -7.61 -12.54 4.54
CA ARG A 110 -9.07 -12.53 4.64
C ARG A 110 -9.56 -12.10 6.02
N LYS A 111 -8.88 -12.52 7.08
CA LYS A 111 -9.23 -12.17 8.46
C LYS A 111 -8.96 -10.69 8.79
N TYR A 112 -7.95 -10.09 8.18
CA TYR A 112 -7.43 -8.79 8.60
C TYR A 112 -7.62 -7.67 7.57
N LEU A 113 -8.10 -7.95 6.36
CA LEU A 113 -8.50 -6.91 5.43
C LEU A 113 -9.87 -6.39 5.81
N SER A 114 -9.89 -5.14 6.23
CA SER A 114 -11.11 -4.43 6.62
C SER A 114 -12.01 -4.15 5.41
N VAL A 115 -11.43 -4.02 4.21
CA VAL A 115 -12.16 -3.74 2.98
C VAL A 115 -12.17 -4.98 2.09
N ARG A 116 -13.36 -5.49 1.82
CA ARG A 116 -13.62 -6.64 0.93
C ARG A 116 -14.45 -6.24 -0.28
N ASP A 117 -14.67 -4.95 -0.45
CA ASP A 117 -15.43 -4.44 -1.58
C ASP A 117 -14.62 -4.62 -2.87
N GLU A 118 -15.24 -5.29 -3.84
CA GLU A 118 -14.63 -5.64 -5.12
C GLU A 118 -14.29 -4.39 -5.94
N ASN A 119 -15.14 -3.37 -5.88
CA ASN A 119 -14.93 -2.12 -6.59
C ASN A 119 -13.71 -1.38 -6.03
N TYR A 120 -13.61 -1.33 -4.68
CA TYR A 120 -12.46 -0.71 -4.03
C TYR A 120 -11.15 -1.42 -4.37
N LEU A 121 -11.12 -2.76 -4.30
CA LEU A 121 -9.92 -3.55 -4.60
C LEU A 121 -9.48 -3.38 -6.06
N SER A 122 -10.43 -3.46 -6.97
CA SER A 122 -10.22 -3.26 -8.40
C SER A 122 -9.67 -1.87 -8.69
N TRP A 123 -10.28 -0.84 -8.10
CA TRP A 123 -9.84 0.54 -8.21
C TRP A 123 -8.44 0.72 -7.64
N SER A 124 -8.17 0.25 -6.43
CA SER A 124 -6.88 0.43 -5.76
C SER A 124 -5.72 -0.23 -6.52
N ILE A 125 -5.95 -1.42 -7.11
CA ILE A 125 -4.94 -2.10 -7.95
C ILE A 125 -4.68 -1.30 -9.22
N LYS A 126 -5.73 -0.81 -9.88
CA LYS A 126 -5.59 0.05 -11.06
C LYS A 126 -4.77 1.29 -10.73
N GLU A 127 -5.14 2.01 -9.68
CA GLU A 127 -4.46 3.24 -9.28
C GLU A 127 -3.01 3.00 -8.85
N LEU A 128 -2.73 1.88 -8.17
CA LEU A 128 -1.36 1.47 -7.84
C LEU A 128 -0.52 1.25 -9.09
N ILE A 129 -1.04 0.52 -10.09
CA ILE A 129 -0.32 0.20 -11.33
C ILE A 129 -0.14 1.47 -12.18
N GLU A 130 -1.15 2.34 -12.24
CA GLU A 130 -1.12 3.57 -13.02
C GLU A 130 -0.41 4.73 -12.31
N TRP A 131 -0.03 4.56 -11.05
CA TRP A 131 0.61 5.62 -10.25
C TRP A 131 1.79 6.27 -10.96
N LYS A 132 1.87 7.61 -10.89
CA LYS A 132 2.81 8.40 -11.73
C LYS A 132 4.01 8.95 -10.97
N GLN A 133 4.11 8.71 -9.66
CA GLN A 133 5.25 9.19 -8.87
C GLN A 133 6.55 8.52 -9.35
N SER A 134 7.44 9.30 -9.95
CA SER A 134 8.71 8.82 -10.51
C SER A 134 9.86 8.84 -9.51
N LYS A 135 9.77 9.65 -8.45
CA LYS A 135 10.80 9.78 -7.41
C LYS A 135 10.20 9.68 -6.02
N PRO A 136 10.91 9.10 -5.06
CA PRO A 136 10.51 9.12 -3.66
C PRO A 136 10.33 10.55 -3.14
N ILE A 137 9.43 10.71 -2.18
CA ILE A 137 9.28 11.96 -1.42
C ILE A 137 10.46 12.06 -0.44
N ASP A 138 11.02 13.24 -0.31
CA ASP A 138 12.14 13.49 0.59
C ASP A 138 11.79 13.14 2.06
N ASN A 139 12.74 12.54 2.75
CA ASN A 139 12.61 12.14 4.15
C ASN A 139 11.48 11.13 4.45
N ILE A 140 10.99 10.42 3.43
CA ILE A 140 10.06 9.32 3.63
C ILE A 140 10.74 8.18 4.39
N ILE A 141 10.08 7.69 5.44
CA ILE A 141 10.54 6.53 6.20
C ILE A 141 9.82 5.29 5.67
N HIS A 142 10.58 4.32 5.16
CA HIS A 142 10.03 3.08 4.63
C HIS A 142 10.44 1.90 5.51
N ILE A 143 9.48 1.19 6.08
CA ILE A 143 9.68 -0.08 6.82
C ILE A 143 9.21 -1.22 5.92
N HIS A 144 10.08 -2.20 5.67
CA HIS A 144 9.76 -3.26 4.73
C HIS A 144 10.22 -4.64 5.20
N GLY A 145 9.46 -5.68 4.86
CA GLY A 145 9.75 -7.05 5.24
C GLY A 145 10.59 -7.78 4.21
N SER A 146 11.69 -8.45 4.63
CA SER A 146 12.59 -9.17 3.71
C SER A 146 11.95 -10.38 3.01
N LYS A 147 10.74 -10.77 3.38
CA LYS A 147 9.96 -11.87 2.77
C LYS A 147 8.65 -11.37 2.16
N ASP A 148 8.54 -10.07 1.89
CA ASP A 148 7.40 -9.52 1.16
C ASP A 148 7.43 -10.04 -0.29
N LEU A 149 6.34 -10.69 -0.71
CA LEU A 149 6.20 -11.25 -2.05
C LEU A 149 5.35 -10.36 -2.96
N ILE A 150 4.66 -9.36 -2.40
CA ILE A 150 3.88 -8.38 -3.17
C ILE A 150 4.80 -7.32 -3.72
N PHE A 151 5.66 -6.75 -2.85
CA PHE A 151 6.71 -5.82 -3.23
C PHE A 151 8.07 -6.40 -2.85
N PRO A 152 8.63 -7.29 -3.68
CA PRO A 152 9.91 -7.93 -3.38
C PRO A 152 11.05 -6.91 -3.24
N THR A 153 11.92 -7.13 -2.26
CA THR A 153 12.99 -6.21 -1.88
C THR A 153 14.01 -5.90 -2.98
N ASN A 154 14.12 -6.77 -3.98
CA ASN A 154 14.99 -6.54 -5.14
C ASN A 154 14.57 -5.38 -6.04
N PHE A 155 13.38 -4.82 -5.82
CA PHE A 155 12.89 -3.62 -6.52
C PHE A 155 12.93 -2.36 -5.63
N LEU A 156 13.29 -2.50 -4.35
CA LEU A 156 13.23 -1.43 -3.37
C LEU A 156 14.63 -0.92 -3.00
N ASN A 157 14.71 0.37 -2.68
CA ASN A 157 15.92 1.01 -2.17
C ASN A 157 15.62 1.70 -0.84
N ASP A 158 16.64 1.94 -0.02
CA ASP A 158 16.59 2.78 1.19
C ASP A 158 15.36 2.52 2.08
N TYR A 159 15.30 1.36 2.70
CA TYR A 159 14.24 1.00 3.64
C TYR A 159 14.83 0.39 4.93
N ILE A 160 14.05 0.48 6.00
CA ILE A 160 14.34 -0.20 7.27
C ILE A 160 13.83 -1.63 7.14
N GLU A 161 14.75 -2.59 7.08
CA GLU A 161 14.39 -3.99 6.95
C GLU A 161 13.82 -4.56 8.25
N LEU A 162 12.69 -5.25 8.12
CA LEU A 162 12.21 -6.19 9.13
C LEU A 162 12.56 -7.62 8.68
N PRO A 163 13.58 -8.27 9.32
CA PRO A 163 14.00 -9.61 8.94
C PRO A 163 12.85 -10.63 9.02
N ARG A 164 12.69 -11.41 7.96
CA ARG A 164 11.63 -12.42 7.81
C ARG A 164 10.20 -11.84 7.89
N GLY A 165 10.02 -10.52 7.79
CA GLY A 165 8.71 -9.90 7.65
C GLY A 165 8.12 -10.21 6.26
N ASP A 166 6.84 -10.57 6.20
CA ASP A 166 6.08 -10.66 4.96
C ASP A 166 5.17 -9.44 4.78
N HIS A 167 4.37 -9.39 3.72
CA HIS A 167 3.48 -8.24 3.45
C HIS A 167 2.51 -7.93 4.60
N ALA A 168 2.09 -8.95 5.36
CA ALA A 168 1.21 -8.80 6.52
C ALA A 168 1.99 -8.55 7.84
N MET A 169 3.23 -8.09 7.76
CA MET A 169 4.08 -7.92 8.94
C MET A 169 3.50 -6.94 9.97
N ILE A 170 2.69 -5.98 9.54
CA ILE A 170 2.00 -5.06 10.46
C ILE A 170 1.20 -5.80 11.54
N LEU A 171 0.66 -6.98 11.21
CA LEU A 171 -0.11 -7.83 12.11
C LEU A 171 0.78 -8.82 12.85
N LYS A 172 1.65 -9.51 12.11
CA LYS A 172 2.46 -10.62 12.64
C LYS A 172 3.65 -10.15 13.48
N ARG A 173 4.08 -8.92 13.28
CA ARG A 173 5.23 -8.30 13.93
C ARG A 173 4.85 -7.01 14.64
N ALA A 174 3.60 -6.92 15.08
CA ALA A 174 3.03 -5.74 15.74
C ALA A 174 3.89 -5.24 16.90
N GLU A 175 4.43 -6.12 17.73
CA GLU A 175 5.30 -5.75 18.84
C GLU A 175 6.56 -5.01 18.38
N TRP A 176 7.24 -5.50 17.35
CA TRP A 176 8.42 -4.83 16.81
C TRP A 176 8.07 -3.46 16.22
N ILE A 177 7.00 -3.41 15.46
CA ILE A 177 6.52 -2.19 14.78
C ILE A 177 6.11 -1.14 15.84
N SER A 178 5.37 -1.55 16.87
CA SER A 178 4.94 -0.66 17.97
C SER A 178 6.11 -0.08 18.77
N LYS A 179 7.23 -0.80 18.88
CA LYS A 179 8.46 -0.29 19.51
C LYS A 179 9.28 0.60 18.56
N LYS A 180 9.23 0.36 17.25
CA LYS A 180 10.04 1.06 16.26
C LYS A 180 9.43 2.40 15.85
N ILE A 181 8.13 2.45 15.60
CA ILE A 181 7.45 3.67 15.12
C ILE A 181 7.65 4.88 16.05
N PRO A 182 7.44 4.80 17.37
CA PRO A 182 7.65 5.96 18.25
C PRO A 182 9.08 6.53 18.15
N LYS A 183 10.10 5.68 18.12
CA LYS A 183 11.50 6.11 17.97
C LYS A 183 11.72 6.85 16.65
N LEU A 184 11.14 6.37 15.56
CA LEU A 184 11.23 7.02 14.26
C LEU A 184 10.51 8.38 14.24
N ILE A 185 9.42 8.52 14.97
CA ILE A 185 8.69 9.78 15.10
C ILE A 185 9.49 10.80 15.93
N GLU A 186 10.15 10.36 16.99
CA GLU A 186 10.95 11.21 17.87
C GLU A 186 12.30 11.59 17.27
N GLY A 187 12.80 10.83 16.31
CA GLY A 187 14.09 11.07 15.66
C GLY A 187 15.28 10.43 16.38
N ASN A 188 15.00 9.42 17.22
CA ASN A 188 15.98 8.65 17.99
C ASN A 188 16.27 7.30 17.33
#